data_c29a4b18ee2ac8f1f66f31e41bd3de09
#
_entry.id   c29a4b18ee2ac8f1f66f31e41bd3de09
#
_cell.length_a   1.000
_cell.length_b   1.000
_cell.length_c   1.000
_cell.angle_alpha   90.00
_cell.angle_beta   90.00
_cell.angle_gamma   90.00
#
_symmetry.space_group_name_H-M   'P 1'
#
loop_
_entity.id
_entity.type
_entity.pdbx_description
1 polymer ?
#
loop_
_entity_poly.entity_id
_entity_poly.type
_entity_poly.pdbx_seq_one_letter_code
_entity_poly.pdbx_strand_id
1 'polypeptide(L)'
;MTSNLSEKHVVTCFIESGGEILLLRRSQQVGSYQGRWAGVSGYVDTTPDEQVLTEIREETSLQPMDLELLKKGEPLPIEDNELGVRWVVHPYLFRIKDRGKIQTDWEHTETRWIAPKDIDKLTTVPRLKETLDRVYPA
;
A
#
# COMPACT_ATOMS: atom_id res chain seq x y z
N MET A 1 5.48 -17.02 -26.27
CA MET A 1 5.09 -15.66 -26.65
C MET A 1 5.33 -14.73 -25.48
N THR A 2 6.07 -13.68 -25.71
CA THR A 2 6.35 -12.71 -24.67
C THR A 2 5.15 -11.77 -24.48
N SER A 3 4.82 -11.53 -23.23
CA SER A 3 3.80 -10.58 -22.86
C SER A 3 4.32 -9.15 -23.04
N ASN A 4 3.53 -8.28 -23.67
CA ASN A 4 3.87 -6.87 -23.88
C ASN A 4 3.36 -5.98 -22.75
N LEU A 5 3.60 -6.40 -21.52
CA LEU A 5 3.18 -5.65 -20.35
C LEU A 5 4.11 -4.46 -20.10
N SER A 6 3.52 -3.31 -19.82
CA SER A 6 4.26 -2.14 -19.34
C SER A 6 4.68 -2.36 -17.90
N GLU A 7 5.96 -2.27 -17.61
CA GLU A 7 6.45 -2.40 -16.24
C GLU A 7 6.36 -1.06 -15.52
N LYS A 8 5.72 -1.08 -14.36
CA LYS A 8 5.56 0.11 -13.51
C LYS A 8 5.94 -0.20 -12.08
N HIS A 9 6.80 0.62 -11.50
CA HIS A 9 7.22 0.47 -10.12
C HIS A 9 6.32 1.29 -9.20
N VAL A 10 5.83 0.63 -8.14
CA VAL A 10 4.97 1.25 -7.14
C VAL A 10 5.44 0.87 -5.75
N VAL A 11 5.14 1.71 -4.78
CA VAL A 11 5.31 1.36 -3.37
C VAL A 11 3.96 0.93 -2.82
N THR A 12 3.97 -0.01 -1.88
CA THR A 12 2.81 -0.35 -1.06
C THR A 12 3.28 -0.42 0.38
N CYS A 13 2.68 0.40 1.21
CA CYS A 13 3.04 0.49 2.61
C CYS A 13 1.87 0.09 3.50
N PHE A 14 2.17 -0.78 4.46
CA PHE A 14 1.24 -1.08 5.55
C PHE A 14 1.66 -0.31 6.78
N ILE A 15 0.69 0.29 7.46
CA ILE A 15 0.90 1.04 8.69
C ILE A 15 0.31 0.22 9.83
N GLU A 16 1.15 -0.15 10.80
CA GLU A 16 0.77 -1.00 11.92
C GLU A 16 0.64 -0.16 13.19
N SER A 17 -0.36 -0.48 13.99
CA SER A 17 -0.55 0.08 15.31
C SER A 17 -1.30 -0.93 16.17
N GLY A 18 -0.73 -1.31 17.32
CA GLY A 18 -1.38 -2.21 18.26
C GLY A 18 -1.74 -3.58 17.69
N GLY A 19 -0.94 -4.11 16.77
CA GLY A 19 -1.18 -5.41 16.15
C GLY A 19 -2.17 -5.39 15.00
N GLU A 20 -2.65 -4.21 14.62
CA GLU A 20 -3.54 -4.04 13.48
C GLU A 20 -2.85 -3.25 12.37
N ILE A 21 -3.31 -3.44 11.14
CA ILE A 21 -2.81 -2.68 9.99
C ILE A 21 -3.93 -1.82 9.41
N LEU A 22 -3.53 -0.67 8.87
CA LEU A 22 -4.44 0.27 8.22
C LEU A 22 -4.68 -0.14 6.78
N LEU A 23 -5.94 -0.28 6.40
CA LEU A 23 -6.34 -0.39 5.01
C LEU A 23 -7.20 0.80 4.62
N LEU A 24 -7.05 1.23 3.37
CA LEU A 24 -7.73 2.37 2.80
C LEU A 24 -8.54 1.90 1.59
N ARG A 25 -9.79 2.34 1.49
CA ARG A 25 -10.64 1.98 0.35
C ARG A 25 -10.46 3.00 -0.75
N ARG A 26 -10.08 2.52 -1.94
CA ARG A 26 -9.84 3.38 -3.10
C ARG A 26 -11.14 3.99 -3.60
N SER A 27 -11.12 5.29 -3.90
CA SER A 27 -12.30 5.99 -4.40
C SER A 27 -12.59 5.62 -5.86
N GLN A 28 -13.75 6.07 -6.37
CA GLN A 28 -14.10 5.87 -7.77
C GLN A 28 -13.34 6.81 -8.71
N GLN A 29 -12.58 7.77 -8.18
CA GLN A 29 -11.86 8.77 -8.96
C GLN A 29 -10.42 8.37 -9.27
N VAL A 30 -9.93 7.27 -8.71
CA VAL A 30 -8.58 6.80 -8.99
C VAL A 30 -8.51 6.05 -10.33
N GLY A 31 -7.31 5.92 -10.88
CA GLY A 31 -7.11 5.34 -12.22
C GLY A 31 -7.31 3.83 -12.31
N SER A 32 -7.22 3.09 -11.20
CA SER A 32 -7.31 1.63 -11.22
C SER A 32 -7.89 1.11 -9.92
N TYR A 33 -8.49 -0.09 -9.98
CA TYR A 33 -8.98 -0.85 -8.82
C TYR A 33 -9.90 -0.04 -7.90
N GLN A 34 -10.85 0.72 -8.48
CA GLN A 34 -11.78 1.55 -7.73
C GLN A 34 -12.60 0.71 -6.75
N GLY A 35 -12.83 1.26 -5.56
CA GLY A 35 -13.63 0.63 -4.52
C GLY A 35 -12.97 -0.53 -3.78
N ARG A 36 -11.74 -0.88 -4.13
CA ARG A 36 -11.01 -1.96 -3.46
C ARG A 36 -10.16 -1.43 -2.32
N TRP A 37 -9.87 -2.31 -1.38
CA TRP A 37 -9.03 -1.99 -0.23
C TRP A 37 -7.55 -2.17 -0.55
N ALA A 38 -6.72 -1.28 -0.03
CA ALA A 38 -5.28 -1.26 -0.30
C ALA A 38 -4.51 -0.70 0.90
N GLY A 39 -3.19 -0.87 0.87
CA GLY A 39 -2.30 -0.11 1.74
C GLY A 39 -2.08 1.29 1.15
N VAL A 40 -1.20 2.06 1.75
CA VAL A 40 -0.73 3.33 1.17
C VAL A 40 0.12 2.99 -0.05
N SER A 41 -0.18 3.59 -1.21
CA SER A 41 0.52 3.22 -2.44
C SER A 41 0.64 4.38 -3.42
N GLY A 42 1.63 4.29 -4.32
CA GLY A 42 1.83 5.27 -5.39
C GLY A 42 2.96 4.87 -6.31
N TYR A 43 3.05 5.57 -7.45
CA TYR A 43 4.11 5.35 -8.43
C TYR A 43 5.45 5.86 -7.92
N VAL A 44 6.52 5.13 -8.24
CA VAL A 44 7.88 5.53 -7.89
C VAL A 44 8.40 6.52 -8.94
N ASP A 45 8.62 7.78 -8.52
CA ASP A 45 9.20 8.80 -9.40
C ASP A 45 10.72 8.89 -9.25
N THR A 46 11.22 8.73 -8.02
CA THR A 46 12.67 8.81 -7.74
C THR A 46 13.16 7.45 -7.23
N THR A 47 13.06 7.24 -5.92
CA THR A 47 13.41 5.95 -5.31
C THR A 47 12.23 5.44 -4.49
N PRO A 48 12.12 4.10 -4.30
CA PRO A 48 11.05 3.56 -3.45
C PRO A 48 11.06 4.13 -2.04
N ASP A 49 12.24 4.29 -1.43
CA ASP A 49 12.35 4.79 -0.05
C ASP A 49 11.85 6.23 0.09
N GLU A 50 12.14 7.09 -0.89
CA GLU A 50 11.63 8.46 -0.89
C GLU A 50 10.14 8.49 -1.20
N GLN A 51 9.72 7.68 -2.17
CA GLN A 51 8.33 7.67 -2.62
C GLN A 51 7.39 7.20 -1.52
N VAL A 52 7.77 6.18 -0.75
CA VAL A 52 6.88 5.67 0.30
C VAL A 52 6.59 6.76 1.35
N LEU A 53 7.57 7.57 1.72
CA LEU A 53 7.35 8.65 2.67
C LEU A 53 6.45 9.75 2.09
N THR A 54 6.62 10.06 0.81
CA THR A 54 5.77 11.01 0.11
C THR A 54 4.32 10.54 0.10
N GLU A 55 4.09 9.27 -0.25
CA GLU A 55 2.73 8.72 -0.32
C GLU A 55 2.08 8.63 1.06
N ILE A 56 2.83 8.26 2.09
CA ILE A 56 2.31 8.25 3.46
C ILE A 56 1.84 9.64 3.85
N ARG A 57 2.66 10.67 3.57
CA ARG A 57 2.29 12.05 3.90
C ARG A 57 1.05 12.50 3.12
N GLU A 58 0.99 12.22 1.84
CA GLU A 58 -0.14 12.64 1.00
C GLU A 58 -1.44 11.94 1.37
N GLU A 59 -1.38 10.64 1.65
CA GLU A 59 -2.58 9.83 1.87
C GLU A 59 -3.03 9.78 3.33
N THR A 60 -2.15 10.06 4.30
CA THR A 60 -2.47 9.93 5.72
C THR A 60 -2.11 11.14 6.56
N SER A 61 -1.40 12.12 6.01
CA SER A 61 -0.87 13.30 6.69
C SER A 61 0.23 13.00 7.74
N LEU A 62 0.69 11.76 7.81
CA LEU A 62 1.76 11.40 8.75
C LEU A 62 3.11 11.92 8.24
N GLN A 63 3.94 12.43 9.17
CA GLN A 63 5.28 12.92 8.89
C GLN A 63 6.30 11.83 9.25
N PRO A 64 7.54 11.91 8.73
CA PRO A 64 8.57 10.93 9.07
C PRO A 64 8.79 10.74 10.57
N MET A 65 8.65 11.80 11.37
CA MET A 65 8.80 11.73 12.82
C MET A 65 7.72 10.89 13.49
N ASP A 66 6.58 10.66 12.83
CA ASP A 66 5.48 9.86 13.36
C ASP A 66 5.68 8.38 13.09
N LEU A 67 6.70 8.00 12.29
CA LEU A 67 6.85 6.67 11.71
C LEU A 67 8.09 5.96 12.22
N GLU A 68 7.96 4.65 12.40
CA GLU A 68 9.09 3.75 12.65
C GLU A 68 9.09 2.69 11.55
N LEU A 69 10.15 2.60 10.75
CA LEU A 69 10.26 1.54 9.74
C LEU A 69 10.51 0.20 10.43
N LEU A 70 9.59 -0.74 10.27
CA LEU A 70 9.74 -2.09 10.80
C LEU A 70 10.40 -3.03 9.81
N LYS A 71 10.01 -2.94 8.53
CA LYS A 71 10.57 -3.81 7.50
C LYS A 71 10.36 -3.24 6.11
N LYS A 72 11.38 -3.43 5.27
CA LYS A 72 11.32 -3.24 3.82
C LYS A 72 11.48 -4.63 3.20
N GLY A 73 10.48 -5.06 2.42
CA GLY A 73 10.49 -6.38 1.80
C GLY A 73 11.06 -6.38 0.39
N GLU A 74 11.28 -7.58 -0.13
CA GLU A 74 11.72 -7.75 -1.51
C GLU A 74 10.60 -7.37 -2.47
N PRO A 75 10.92 -6.76 -3.62
CA PRO A 75 9.92 -6.43 -4.63
C PRO A 75 9.14 -7.64 -5.11
N LEU A 76 7.86 -7.44 -5.38
CA LEU A 76 6.94 -8.47 -5.85
C LEU A 76 6.37 -8.06 -7.21
N PRO A 77 6.61 -8.85 -8.28
CA PRO A 77 5.98 -8.58 -9.58
C PRO A 77 4.54 -9.10 -9.60
N ILE A 78 3.62 -8.27 -10.05
CA ILE A 78 2.21 -8.62 -10.19
C ILE A 78 1.77 -8.27 -11.61
N GLU A 79 1.40 -9.28 -12.40
CA GLU A 79 0.96 -9.06 -13.77
C GLU A 79 -0.56 -8.89 -13.81
N ASP A 80 -1.02 -7.86 -14.51
CA ASP A 80 -2.41 -7.62 -14.80
C ASP A 80 -2.58 -7.53 -16.31
N ASN A 81 -3.02 -8.61 -16.93
CA ASN A 81 -3.15 -8.70 -18.38
C ASN A 81 -4.27 -7.83 -18.92
N GLU A 82 -5.33 -7.59 -18.15
CA GLU A 82 -6.43 -6.73 -18.57
C GLU A 82 -5.98 -5.27 -18.69
N LEU A 83 -5.14 -4.82 -17.75
CA LEU A 83 -4.59 -3.47 -17.78
C LEU A 83 -3.33 -3.38 -18.64
N GLY A 84 -2.75 -4.50 -19.04
CA GLY A 84 -1.50 -4.52 -19.78
C GLY A 84 -0.31 -4.03 -18.97
N VAL A 85 -0.29 -4.29 -17.67
CA VAL A 85 0.72 -3.78 -16.74
C VAL A 85 1.34 -4.90 -15.93
N ARG A 86 2.67 -4.82 -15.74
CA ARG A 86 3.37 -5.57 -14.71
C ARG A 86 3.73 -4.60 -13.60
N TRP A 87 3.08 -4.74 -12.45
CA TRP A 87 3.38 -3.96 -11.27
C TRP A 87 4.60 -4.55 -10.58
N VAL A 88 5.63 -3.76 -10.34
CA VAL A 88 6.73 -4.14 -9.46
C VAL A 88 6.48 -3.43 -8.14
N VAL A 89 5.98 -4.17 -7.18
CA VAL A 89 5.55 -3.62 -5.89
C VAL A 89 6.70 -3.67 -4.90
N HIS A 90 7.03 -2.51 -4.33
CA HIS A 90 8.05 -2.37 -3.28
C HIS A 90 7.33 -2.28 -1.93
N PRO A 91 7.36 -3.34 -1.11
CA PRO A 91 6.55 -3.41 0.11
C PRO A 91 7.28 -2.85 1.33
N TYR A 92 6.54 -2.14 2.17
CA TYR A 92 7.05 -1.55 3.42
C TYR A 92 6.07 -1.78 4.55
N LEU A 93 6.61 -1.87 5.76
CA LEU A 93 5.81 -1.89 6.99
C LEU A 93 6.36 -0.85 7.94
N PHE A 94 5.51 0.11 8.32
CA PHE A 94 5.82 1.12 9.31
C PHE A 94 4.89 0.98 10.52
N ARG A 95 5.37 1.43 11.68
CA ARG A 95 4.57 1.51 12.91
C ARG A 95 4.32 2.96 13.27
N ILE A 96 3.14 3.24 13.79
CA ILE A 96 2.80 4.54 14.36
C ILE A 96 2.30 4.39 15.79
N LYS A 97 2.38 5.46 16.57
CA LYS A 97 1.93 5.48 17.96
C LYS A 97 0.53 6.07 18.12
N ASP A 98 0.18 7.05 17.29
CA ASP A 98 -1.06 7.80 17.44
C ASP A 98 -1.90 7.75 16.16
N ARG A 99 -2.95 6.91 16.18
CA ARG A 99 -3.88 6.78 15.07
C ARG A 99 -4.66 8.05 14.79
N GLY A 100 -4.80 8.91 15.79
CA GLY A 100 -5.55 10.17 15.69
C GLY A 100 -4.91 11.18 14.77
N LYS A 101 -3.64 11.01 14.40
CA LYS A 101 -2.95 11.90 13.47
C LYS A 101 -3.28 11.63 12.02
N ILE A 102 -3.94 10.52 11.70
CA ILE A 102 -4.25 10.15 10.33
C ILE A 102 -5.40 10.99 9.78
N GLN A 103 -5.15 11.64 8.63
CA GLN A 103 -6.18 12.34 7.86
C GLN A 103 -6.03 11.89 6.42
N THR A 104 -7.08 11.29 5.86
CA THR A 104 -7.04 10.74 4.52
C THR A 104 -7.39 11.78 3.45
N ASP A 105 -6.97 11.51 2.23
CA ASP A 105 -7.16 12.38 1.08
C ASP A 105 -8.33 11.92 0.19
N TRP A 106 -8.48 12.59 -0.98
CA TRP A 106 -9.56 12.32 -1.93
C TRP A 106 -9.47 10.95 -2.62
N GLU A 107 -8.30 10.33 -2.61
CA GLU A 107 -8.08 9.03 -3.25
C GLU A 107 -8.77 7.89 -2.49
N HIS A 108 -9.18 8.13 -1.26
CA HIS A 108 -9.74 7.11 -0.38
C HIS A 108 -11.07 7.56 0.23
N THR A 109 -12.02 6.63 0.31
CA THR A 109 -13.37 6.91 0.84
C THR A 109 -13.56 6.41 2.26
N GLU A 110 -12.80 5.41 2.67
CA GLU A 110 -12.90 4.79 3.99
C GLU A 110 -11.53 4.32 4.46
N THR A 111 -11.36 4.23 5.76
CA THR A 111 -10.21 3.58 6.39
C THR A 111 -10.71 2.50 7.33
N ARG A 112 -9.89 1.47 7.53
CA ARG A 112 -10.21 0.39 8.45
C ARG A 112 -8.93 -0.17 9.04
N TRP A 113 -8.94 -0.39 10.35
CA TRP A 113 -7.88 -1.11 11.05
C TRP A 113 -8.31 -2.56 11.17
N ILE A 114 -7.46 -3.49 10.73
CA ILE A 114 -7.76 -4.92 10.79
C ILE A 114 -6.57 -5.69 11.32
N ALA A 115 -6.84 -6.87 11.90
CA ALA A 115 -5.77 -7.82 12.16
C ALA A 115 -5.23 -8.32 10.81
N PRO A 116 -3.91 -8.45 10.63
CA PRO A 116 -3.35 -8.90 9.35
C PRO A 116 -3.96 -10.20 8.81
N LYS A 117 -4.32 -11.13 9.69
CA LYS A 117 -4.94 -12.40 9.30
C LYS A 117 -6.30 -12.23 8.64
N ASP A 118 -6.95 -11.08 8.81
CA ASP A 118 -8.30 -10.83 8.30
C ASP A 118 -8.29 -10.15 6.92
N ILE A 119 -7.12 -9.95 6.32
CA ILE A 119 -7.00 -9.22 5.06
C ILE A 119 -7.85 -9.83 3.93
N ASP A 120 -7.99 -11.17 3.92
CA ASP A 120 -8.76 -11.86 2.88
C ASP A 120 -10.27 -11.70 3.02
N LYS A 121 -10.74 -11.11 4.13
CA LYS A 121 -12.17 -10.83 4.33
C LYS A 121 -12.64 -9.62 3.54
N LEU A 122 -11.71 -8.84 2.98
CA LEU A 122 -11.99 -7.63 2.22
C LEU A 122 -11.66 -7.85 0.74
N THR A 123 -12.37 -7.14 -0.13
CA THR A 123 -12.02 -7.13 -1.56
C THR A 123 -10.86 -6.16 -1.76
N THR A 124 -9.68 -6.70 -1.93
CA THR A 124 -8.45 -5.92 -2.02
C THR A 124 -7.99 -5.74 -3.46
N VAL A 125 -7.03 -4.82 -3.65
CA VAL A 125 -6.24 -4.77 -4.89
C VAL A 125 -5.53 -6.11 -5.09
N PRO A 126 -5.13 -6.46 -6.33
CA PRO A 126 -4.56 -7.79 -6.60
C PRO A 126 -3.37 -8.12 -5.70
N ARG A 127 -3.40 -9.31 -5.12
CA ARG A 127 -2.31 -9.91 -4.36
C ARG A 127 -1.81 -9.10 -3.17
N LEU A 128 -2.70 -8.33 -2.54
CA LEU A 128 -2.33 -7.50 -1.38
C LEU A 128 -1.83 -8.37 -0.22
N LYS A 129 -2.46 -9.52 0.01
CA LYS A 129 -2.03 -10.45 1.05
C LYS A 129 -0.59 -10.91 0.83
N GLU A 130 -0.23 -11.24 -0.40
CA GLU A 130 1.14 -11.67 -0.72
C GLU A 130 2.13 -10.54 -0.52
N THR A 131 1.73 -9.31 -0.82
CA THR A 131 2.54 -8.12 -0.56
C THR A 131 2.75 -7.94 0.94
N LEU A 132 1.70 -8.11 1.73
CA LEU A 132 1.78 -8.05 3.19
C LEU A 132 2.72 -9.13 3.74
N ASP A 133 2.66 -10.34 3.19
CA ASP A 133 3.50 -11.45 3.63
C ASP A 133 5.00 -11.18 3.46
N ARG A 134 5.37 -10.23 2.59
CA ARG A 134 6.77 -9.83 2.39
C ARG A 134 7.32 -9.00 3.55
N VAL A 135 6.44 -8.39 4.34
CA VAL A 135 6.84 -7.45 5.41
C VAL A 135 6.24 -7.78 6.76
N TYR A 136 5.24 -8.64 6.85
CA TYR A 136 4.61 -8.99 8.12
C TYR A 136 4.57 -10.51 8.30
N PRO A 137 4.91 -11.01 9.50
CA PRO A 137 5.49 -10.28 10.63
C PRO A 137 6.90 -9.78 10.30
N ALA A 138 7.23 -8.68 10.96
CA ALA A 138 8.53 -8.03 10.75
C ALA A 138 9.67 -8.85 11.35
#